data_508abee4fc1112da37ed5a6c407db60b
#
_entry.id   508abee4fc1112da37ed5a6c407db60b
#
_cell.length_a   1.000
_cell.length_b   1.000
_cell.length_c   1.000
_cell.angle_alpha   90.00
_cell.angle_beta   90.00
_cell.angle_gamma   90.00
#
_symmetry.space_group_name_H-M   'P 1'
#
loop_
_entity.id
_entity.type
_entity.pdbx_description
1 polymer ?
#
loop_
_entity_poly.entity_id
_entity_poly.type
_entity_poly.pdbx_seq_one_letter_code
_entity_poly.pdbx_strand_id
1 'polypeptide(L)'
;MKLNPAHSVAENAREVLPKLARKYFETGRDALGEKRPPHELHGFRLETKRFRYTLELFRPVYGPRLDRYLKALHQLQGALGKVSDYEAIQRVVRGDRALQDHIRRALKRKVKDLRAEWRAFDSEGVLKRWRTYLAGEHSKPRTAAAKAKNAPSRTRS
;
A
#
# COMPACT_ATOMS: atom_id res chain seq x y z
N MET A 1 -14.87 4.26 8.16
CA MET A 1 -15.21 3.09 7.32
C MET A 1 -16.63 2.69 7.70
N LYS A 2 -17.58 2.68 6.76
CA LYS A 2 -18.93 2.14 7.00
C LYS A 2 -18.99 0.74 6.41
N LEU A 3 -19.40 -0.25 7.22
CA LEU A 3 -19.67 -1.61 6.81
C LEU A 3 -21.18 -1.80 6.67
N ASN A 4 -21.61 -2.61 5.70
CA ASN A 4 -23.01 -2.98 5.54
C ASN A 4 -23.30 -4.21 6.44
N PRO A 5 -24.16 -4.11 7.44
CA PRO A 5 -24.45 -5.23 8.32
C PRO A 5 -25.17 -6.40 7.64
N ALA A 6 -25.78 -6.17 6.46
CA ALA A 6 -26.40 -7.21 5.66
C ALA A 6 -25.40 -8.02 4.80
N HIS A 7 -24.18 -7.54 4.67
CA HIS A 7 -23.12 -8.19 3.90
C HIS A 7 -22.22 -9.06 4.77
N SER A 8 -21.70 -10.13 4.21
CA SER A 8 -20.63 -10.92 4.82
C SER A 8 -19.37 -10.08 5.00
N VAL A 9 -18.45 -10.54 5.84
CA VAL A 9 -17.12 -9.91 6.02
C VAL A 9 -16.38 -9.81 4.70
N ALA A 10 -16.47 -10.84 3.86
CA ALA A 10 -15.80 -10.87 2.56
C ALA A 10 -16.39 -9.86 1.56
N GLU A 11 -17.70 -9.70 1.51
CA GLU A 11 -18.37 -8.71 0.66
C GLU A 11 -18.02 -7.29 1.11
N ASN A 12 -18.11 -7.01 2.40
CA ASN A 12 -17.69 -5.73 2.97
C ASN A 12 -16.23 -5.41 2.65
N ALA A 13 -15.32 -6.37 2.80
CA ALA A 13 -13.91 -6.19 2.49
C ALA A 13 -13.70 -5.81 1.01
N ARG A 14 -14.33 -6.55 0.09
CA ARG A 14 -14.20 -6.33 -1.35
C ARG A 14 -14.80 -5.00 -1.82
N GLU A 15 -15.80 -4.49 -1.12
CA GLU A 15 -16.39 -3.19 -1.42
C GLU A 15 -15.55 -2.02 -0.87
N VAL A 16 -15.05 -2.15 0.36
CA VAL A 16 -14.45 -1.03 1.10
C VAL A 16 -12.96 -0.89 0.82
N LEU A 17 -12.20 -2.01 0.79
CA LEU A 17 -10.74 -1.94 0.68
C LEU A 17 -10.21 -1.35 -0.62
N PRO A 18 -10.83 -1.56 -1.81
CA PRO A 18 -10.41 -0.87 -3.03
C PRO A 18 -10.55 0.65 -2.95
N LYS A 19 -11.58 1.15 -2.26
CA LYS A 19 -11.82 2.58 -2.03
C LYS A 19 -10.77 3.15 -1.07
N LEU A 20 -10.46 2.41 0.00
CA LEU A 20 -9.41 2.79 0.96
C LEU A 20 -8.03 2.81 0.30
N ALA A 21 -7.71 1.82 -0.55
CA ALA A 21 -6.47 1.80 -1.29
C ALA A 21 -6.34 3.04 -2.18
N ARG A 22 -7.38 3.41 -2.92
CA ARG A 22 -7.37 4.64 -3.73
C ARG A 22 -7.07 5.87 -2.89
N LYS A 23 -7.79 6.06 -1.79
CA LYS A 23 -7.59 7.19 -0.87
C LYS A 23 -6.16 7.21 -0.31
N TYR A 24 -5.63 6.05 0.08
CA TYR A 24 -4.27 5.93 0.60
C TYR A 24 -3.21 6.37 -0.41
N PHE A 25 -3.32 5.94 -1.67
CA PHE A 25 -2.40 6.34 -2.73
C PHE A 25 -2.51 7.83 -3.07
N GLU A 26 -3.72 8.40 -3.11
CA GLU A 26 -3.96 9.83 -3.30
C GLU A 26 -3.30 10.64 -2.18
N THR A 27 -3.53 10.25 -0.92
CA THR A 27 -2.90 10.89 0.26
C THR A 27 -1.37 10.79 0.22
N GLY A 28 -0.82 9.65 -0.20
CA GLY A 28 0.63 9.47 -0.29
C GLY A 28 1.27 10.32 -1.38
N ARG A 29 0.63 10.46 -2.54
CA ARG A 29 1.08 11.35 -3.63
C ARG A 29 1.11 12.81 -3.18
N ASP A 30 0.11 13.24 -2.43
CA ASP A 30 0.08 14.59 -1.87
C ASP A 30 1.16 14.76 -0.79
N ALA A 31 1.22 13.88 0.21
CA ALA A 31 2.14 14.00 1.35
C ALA A 31 3.62 13.93 0.93
N LEU A 32 3.96 13.13 -0.10
CA LEU A 32 5.32 12.91 -0.56
C LEU A 32 5.70 13.76 -1.78
N GLY A 33 4.84 14.70 -2.17
CA GLY A 33 5.14 15.73 -3.16
C GLY A 33 6.41 16.52 -2.81
N GLU A 34 7.17 16.96 -3.83
CA GLU A 34 8.50 17.55 -3.64
C GLU A 34 8.49 18.82 -2.77
N LYS A 35 7.40 19.58 -2.81
CA LYS A 35 7.24 20.86 -2.06
C LYS A 35 6.75 20.69 -0.63
N ARG A 36 6.36 19.47 -0.20
CA ARG A 36 5.84 19.23 1.14
C ARG A 36 6.96 19.15 2.18
N PRO A 37 6.84 19.86 3.30
CA PRO A 37 7.82 19.82 4.36
C PRO A 37 7.75 18.51 5.15
N PRO A 38 8.88 18.04 5.73
CA PRO A 38 8.95 16.76 6.42
C PRO A 38 7.94 16.60 7.58
N HIS A 39 7.62 17.66 8.30
CA HIS A 39 6.70 17.58 9.45
C HIS A 39 5.25 17.19 9.07
N GLU A 40 4.86 17.34 7.82
CA GLU A 40 3.55 16.88 7.32
C GLU A 40 3.52 15.35 7.11
N LEU A 41 4.68 14.69 7.04
CA LEU A 41 4.77 13.24 6.84
C LEU A 41 4.25 12.43 8.04
N HIS A 42 4.16 13.04 9.22
CA HIS A 42 3.60 12.37 10.40
C HIS A 42 2.14 11.91 10.17
N GLY A 43 1.32 12.74 9.54
CA GLY A 43 -0.05 12.37 9.17
C GLY A 43 -0.09 11.16 8.24
N PHE A 44 0.75 11.15 7.21
CA PHE A 44 0.84 10.03 6.27
C PHE A 44 1.38 8.74 6.91
N ARG A 45 2.31 8.85 7.87
CA ARG A 45 2.77 7.71 8.69
C ARG A 45 1.60 7.06 9.45
N LEU A 46 0.72 7.85 10.06
CA LEU A 46 -0.47 7.35 10.76
C LEU A 46 -1.45 6.70 9.77
N GLU A 47 -1.68 7.30 8.62
CA GLU A 47 -2.53 6.71 7.57
C GLU A 47 -1.96 5.38 7.05
N THR A 48 -0.63 5.28 6.88
CA THR A 48 0.05 4.03 6.49
C THR A 48 -0.17 2.93 7.53
N LYS A 49 -0.05 3.25 8.83
CA LYS A 49 -0.35 2.31 9.91
C LYS A 49 -1.80 1.86 9.89
N ARG A 50 -2.74 2.80 9.77
CA ARG A 50 -4.19 2.51 9.73
C ARG A 50 -4.52 1.62 8.54
N PHE A 51 -4.02 1.95 7.36
CA PHE A 51 -4.28 1.18 6.15
C PHE A 51 -3.72 -0.25 6.27
N ARG A 52 -2.48 -0.40 6.76
CA ARG A 52 -1.86 -1.71 6.99
C ARG A 52 -2.67 -2.55 7.99
N TYR A 53 -3.03 -1.99 9.15
CA TYR A 53 -3.83 -2.72 10.15
C TYR A 53 -5.23 -3.08 9.64
N THR A 54 -5.83 -2.21 8.83
CA THR A 54 -7.12 -2.54 8.20
C THR A 54 -6.97 -3.75 7.25
N LEU A 55 -5.91 -3.81 6.45
CA LEU A 55 -5.66 -4.97 5.60
C LEU A 55 -5.39 -6.25 6.41
N GLU A 56 -4.62 -6.15 7.50
CA GLU A 56 -4.34 -7.28 8.40
C GLU A 56 -5.63 -7.85 9.01
N LEU A 57 -6.57 -6.99 9.41
CA LEU A 57 -7.88 -7.39 9.92
C LEU A 57 -8.65 -8.27 8.92
N PHE A 58 -8.54 -7.96 7.62
CA PHE A 58 -9.19 -8.72 6.56
C PHE A 58 -8.31 -9.83 5.95
N ARG A 59 -7.15 -10.13 6.53
CA ARG A 59 -6.25 -11.19 6.05
C ARG A 59 -6.95 -12.55 5.84
N PRO A 60 -7.88 -13.01 6.73
CA PRO A 60 -8.61 -14.26 6.50
C PRO A 60 -9.40 -14.31 5.19
N VAL A 61 -9.84 -13.16 4.67
CA VAL A 61 -10.60 -13.06 3.42
C VAL A 61 -9.71 -13.23 2.18
N TYR A 62 -8.45 -12.77 2.25
CA TYR A 62 -7.54 -12.67 1.09
C TYR A 62 -6.46 -13.77 1.09
N GLY A 63 -6.23 -14.42 2.22
CA GLY A 63 -5.22 -15.46 2.37
C GLY A 63 -3.77 -14.96 2.20
N PRO A 64 -2.81 -15.89 1.98
CA PRO A 64 -1.36 -15.57 1.95
C PRO A 64 -0.94 -14.59 0.85
N ARG A 65 -1.73 -14.44 -0.20
CA ARG A 65 -1.42 -13.48 -1.28
C ARG A 65 -1.41 -12.03 -0.80
N LEU A 66 -2.10 -11.70 0.31
CA LEU A 66 -2.09 -10.38 0.91
C LEU A 66 -0.72 -10.03 1.51
N ASP A 67 0.07 -11.02 1.91
CA ASP A 67 1.34 -10.81 2.62
C ASP A 67 2.34 -9.96 1.83
N ARG A 68 2.36 -10.09 0.50
CA ARG A 68 3.20 -9.22 -0.35
C ARG A 68 2.84 -7.74 -0.25
N TYR A 69 1.54 -7.44 -0.15
CA TYR A 69 1.04 -6.07 0.01
C TYR A 69 1.34 -5.52 1.40
N LEU A 70 1.15 -6.35 2.43
CA LEU A 70 1.50 -6.02 3.81
C LEU A 70 3.00 -5.78 3.97
N LYS A 71 3.85 -6.60 3.32
CA LYS A 71 5.31 -6.42 3.32
C LYS A 71 5.72 -5.09 2.70
N ALA A 72 5.13 -4.72 1.56
CA ALA A 72 5.42 -3.44 0.91
C ALA A 72 5.03 -2.25 1.80
N LEU A 73 3.86 -2.30 2.45
CA LEU A 73 3.43 -1.27 3.40
C LEU A 73 4.32 -1.22 4.64
N HIS A 74 4.80 -2.37 5.13
CA HIS A 74 5.71 -2.44 6.27
C HIS A 74 7.06 -1.77 5.96
N GLN A 75 7.61 -1.99 4.77
CA GLN A 75 8.83 -1.33 4.30
C GLN A 75 8.65 0.19 4.27
N LEU A 76 7.58 0.67 3.63
CA LEU A 76 7.27 2.10 3.58
C LEU A 76 7.05 2.71 4.98
N GLN A 77 6.38 1.99 5.87
CA GLN A 77 6.20 2.41 7.27
C GLN A 77 7.55 2.53 8.00
N GLY A 78 8.49 1.63 7.74
CA GLY A 78 9.85 1.71 8.28
C GLY A 78 10.59 2.96 7.82
N ALA A 79 10.50 3.30 6.54
CA ALA A 79 11.10 4.53 6.00
C ALA A 79 10.47 5.79 6.59
N LEU A 80 9.15 5.84 6.73
CA LEU A 80 8.42 6.91 7.41
C LEU A 80 8.81 7.03 8.88
N GLY A 81 9.04 5.89 9.56
CA GLY A 81 9.54 5.85 10.95
C GLY A 81 10.88 6.54 11.07
N LYS A 82 11.85 6.20 10.21
CA LYS A 82 13.18 6.82 10.21
C LYS A 82 13.11 8.35 10.05
N VAL A 83 12.27 8.86 9.16
CA VAL A 83 12.08 10.32 9.02
C VAL A 83 11.53 10.92 10.31
N SER A 84 10.49 10.31 10.90
CA SER A 84 9.89 10.78 12.15
C SER A 84 10.88 10.78 13.33
N ASP A 85 11.77 9.78 13.41
CA ASP A 85 12.80 9.70 14.45
C ASP A 85 13.81 10.84 14.31
N TYR A 86 14.29 11.13 13.11
CA TYR A 86 15.20 12.27 12.86
C TYR A 86 14.54 13.62 13.12
N GLU A 87 13.25 13.78 12.82
CA GLU A 87 12.50 14.98 13.19
C GLU A 87 12.38 15.16 14.70
N ALA A 88 12.15 14.06 15.44
CA ALA A 88 12.10 14.09 16.89
C ALA A 88 13.46 14.50 17.49
N ILE A 89 14.55 13.90 16.99
CA ILE A 89 15.92 14.24 17.40
C ILE A 89 16.22 15.72 17.13
N GLN A 90 15.86 16.22 15.94
CA GLN A 90 16.09 17.63 15.57
C GLN A 90 15.41 18.61 16.52
N ARG A 91 14.24 18.25 17.06
CA ARG A 91 13.52 19.09 18.05
C ARG A 91 14.19 19.15 19.41
N VAL A 92 14.88 18.08 19.79
CA VAL A 92 15.50 17.95 21.11
C VAL A 92 16.91 18.51 21.13
N VAL A 93 17.68 18.36 20.04
CA VAL A 93 19.07 18.81 19.98
C VAL A 93 19.15 20.35 19.93
N ARG A 94 19.69 20.94 20.99
CA ARG A 94 19.90 22.39 21.10
C ARG A 94 21.35 22.65 21.59
N GLY A 95 21.90 23.81 21.21
CA GLY A 95 23.21 24.27 21.72
C GLY A 95 24.43 23.82 20.91
N ASP A 96 24.40 22.71 20.20
CA ASP A 96 25.52 22.24 19.35
C ASP A 96 25.16 22.43 17.86
N ARG A 97 25.78 23.42 17.23
CA ARG A 97 25.56 23.76 15.81
C ARG A 97 26.01 22.63 14.88
N ALA A 98 27.15 22.00 15.15
CA ALA A 98 27.69 20.95 14.27
C ALA A 98 26.79 19.73 14.28
N LEU A 99 26.29 19.35 15.45
CA LEU A 99 25.30 18.26 15.60
C LEU A 99 23.96 18.60 14.93
N GLN A 100 23.45 19.82 15.10
CA GLN A 100 22.22 20.26 14.43
C GLN A 100 22.33 20.19 12.91
N ASP A 101 23.46 20.64 12.35
CA ASP A 101 23.71 20.58 10.91
C ASP A 101 23.87 19.13 10.42
N HIS A 102 24.48 18.27 11.21
CA HIS A 102 24.56 16.84 10.90
C HIS A 102 23.17 16.21 10.82
N ILE A 103 22.33 16.43 11.83
CA ILE A 103 20.95 15.91 11.89
C ILE A 103 20.10 16.44 10.74
N ARG A 104 20.20 17.73 10.43
CA ARG A 104 19.49 18.35 9.30
C ARG A 104 19.86 17.71 7.97
N ARG A 105 21.16 17.47 7.73
CA ARG A 105 21.63 16.77 6.53
C ARG A 105 21.13 15.32 6.48
N ALA A 106 21.15 14.62 7.61
CA ALA A 106 20.64 13.26 7.72
C ALA A 106 19.14 13.18 7.44
N LEU A 107 18.35 14.07 8.04
CA LEU A 107 16.90 14.17 7.77
C LEU A 107 16.61 14.42 6.29
N LYS A 108 17.31 15.36 5.67
CA LYS A 108 17.17 15.63 4.22
C LYS A 108 17.43 14.38 3.35
N ARG A 109 18.45 13.59 3.70
CA ARG A 109 18.74 12.31 3.02
C ARG A 109 17.59 11.32 3.23
N LYS A 110 17.10 11.14 4.48
CA LYS A 110 16.01 10.21 4.79
C LYS A 110 14.71 10.57 4.07
N VAL A 111 14.39 11.85 3.94
CA VAL A 111 13.24 12.31 3.14
C VAL A 111 13.42 12.00 1.66
N LYS A 112 14.63 12.21 1.12
CA LYS A 112 14.95 11.85 -0.26
C LYS A 112 14.80 10.36 -0.51
N ASP A 113 15.31 9.52 0.39
CA ASP A 113 15.22 8.06 0.32
C ASP A 113 13.76 7.60 0.38
N LEU A 114 12.98 8.15 1.33
CA LEU A 114 11.54 7.88 1.45
C LEU A 114 10.77 8.22 0.17
N ARG A 115 11.06 9.38 -0.44
CA ARG A 115 10.44 9.75 -1.72
C ARG A 115 10.81 8.80 -2.85
N ALA A 116 12.03 8.29 -2.86
CA ALA A 116 12.44 7.27 -3.83
C ALA A 116 11.72 5.94 -3.60
N GLU A 117 11.61 5.51 -2.34
CA GLU A 117 10.84 4.30 -1.98
C GLU A 117 9.36 4.45 -2.34
N TRP A 118 8.77 5.63 -2.10
CA TRP A 118 7.39 5.89 -2.52
C TRP A 118 7.22 5.80 -4.03
N ARG A 119 8.12 6.40 -4.84
CA ARG A 119 8.04 6.31 -6.30
C ARG A 119 8.11 4.86 -6.79
N ALA A 120 8.93 4.04 -6.15
CA ALA A 120 9.00 2.61 -6.46
C ALA A 120 7.71 1.88 -6.05
N PHE A 121 7.15 2.22 -4.90
CA PHE A 121 5.89 1.68 -4.40
C PHE A 121 4.70 2.11 -5.27
N ASP A 122 4.60 3.40 -5.63
CA ASP A 122 3.53 3.97 -6.47
C ASP A 122 3.90 3.93 -7.96
N SER A 123 4.47 2.83 -8.42
CA SER A 123 4.81 2.62 -9.82
C SER A 123 3.57 2.51 -10.71
N GLU A 124 3.76 2.70 -12.03
CA GLU A 124 2.67 2.67 -13.00
C GLU A 124 1.78 1.42 -12.87
N GLY A 125 0.48 1.64 -12.85
CA GLY A 125 -0.54 0.59 -12.74
C GLY A 125 -0.64 -0.10 -11.38
N VAL A 126 0.19 0.28 -10.38
CA VAL A 126 0.17 -0.37 -9.06
C VAL A 126 -1.18 -0.21 -8.36
N LEU A 127 -1.74 0.99 -8.35
CA LEU A 127 -3.05 1.25 -7.75
C LEU A 127 -4.16 0.41 -8.42
N LYS A 128 -4.11 0.24 -9.74
CA LYS A 128 -5.04 -0.63 -10.45
C LYS A 128 -4.89 -2.08 -9.98
N ARG A 129 -3.65 -2.60 -9.88
CA ARG A 129 -3.39 -3.96 -9.37
C ARG A 129 -3.88 -4.16 -7.93
N TRP A 130 -3.68 -3.18 -7.06
CA TRP A 130 -4.20 -3.22 -5.68
C TRP A 130 -5.72 -3.29 -5.66
N ARG A 131 -6.39 -2.40 -6.39
CA ARG A 131 -7.85 -2.34 -6.44
C ARG A 131 -8.46 -3.61 -7.00
N THR A 132 -7.95 -4.11 -8.11
CA THR A 132 -8.39 -5.36 -8.72
C THR A 132 -8.23 -6.55 -7.77
N TYR A 133 -7.08 -6.64 -7.09
CA TYR A 133 -6.84 -7.69 -6.10
C TYR A 133 -7.81 -7.58 -4.91
N LEU A 134 -7.96 -6.39 -4.33
CA LEU A 134 -8.83 -6.16 -3.17
C LEU A 134 -10.33 -6.29 -3.51
N ALA A 135 -10.73 -6.05 -4.75
CA ALA A 135 -12.08 -6.34 -5.24
C ALA A 135 -12.36 -7.85 -5.42
N GLY A 136 -11.35 -8.71 -5.30
CA GLY A 136 -11.50 -10.16 -5.46
C GLY A 136 -11.59 -10.62 -6.90
N GLU A 137 -11.26 -9.79 -7.89
CA GLU A 137 -11.38 -10.09 -9.31
C GLU A 137 -10.38 -11.15 -9.81
N HIS A 138 -9.41 -11.56 -8.96
CA HIS A 138 -8.44 -12.62 -9.28
C HIS A 138 -8.92 -14.03 -8.99
N SER A 139 -10.13 -14.20 -8.47
CA SER A 139 -10.68 -15.51 -8.09
C SER A 139 -11.54 -16.16 -9.15
N LYS A 140 -11.65 -15.60 -10.38
CA LYS A 140 -12.25 -16.33 -11.48
C LYS A 140 -11.20 -17.28 -12.05
N PRO A 141 -11.33 -18.63 -11.87
CA PRO A 141 -10.56 -19.55 -12.67
C PRO A 141 -10.94 -19.28 -14.12
N ARG A 142 -9.94 -19.12 -15.00
CA ARG A 142 -10.20 -19.24 -16.44
C ARG A 142 -10.81 -20.61 -16.63
N THR A 143 -12.12 -20.66 -16.74
CA THR A 143 -12.85 -21.86 -17.12
C THR A 143 -12.22 -22.38 -18.42
N ALA A 144 -11.57 -23.52 -18.31
CA ALA A 144 -11.13 -24.33 -19.44
C ALA A 144 -12.38 -24.94 -20.11
N ALA A 145 -13.18 -24.09 -20.71
CA ALA A 145 -14.36 -24.47 -21.47
C ALA A 145 -14.17 -24.03 -22.92
N ALA A 146 -13.24 -24.67 -23.64
CA ALA A 146 -13.18 -24.65 -25.10
C ALA A 146 -12.22 -25.70 -25.64
N LYS A 147 -12.38 -26.99 -25.24
CA LYS A 147 -11.73 -28.09 -25.97
C LYS A 147 -12.57 -29.37 -25.93
N ALA A 148 -13.79 -29.27 -26.41
CA ALA A 148 -14.62 -30.44 -26.66
C ALA A 148 -15.60 -30.17 -27.82
N LYS A 149 -15.06 -29.77 -28.98
CA LYS A 149 -15.79 -29.84 -30.26
C LYS A 149 -14.76 -29.98 -31.37
N ASN A 150 -14.30 -31.19 -31.58
CA ASN A 150 -13.93 -31.76 -32.91
C ASN A 150 -13.39 -33.18 -32.68
N ALA A 151 -14.31 -34.11 -32.57
CA ALA A 151 -14.04 -35.51 -32.88
C ALA A 151 -14.68 -35.80 -34.23
N PRO A 152 -13.93 -36.23 -35.24
CA PRO A 152 -14.53 -36.65 -36.53
C PRO A 152 -15.13 -38.04 -36.35
N SER A 153 -16.42 -38.12 -36.70
CA SER A 153 -17.16 -39.37 -36.89
C SER A 153 -16.48 -40.21 -37.98
N ARG A 154 -15.92 -41.35 -37.59
CA ARG A 154 -15.54 -42.40 -38.54
C ARG A 154 -16.79 -43.24 -38.82
N THR A 155 -17.39 -43.03 -39.97
CA THR A 155 -18.29 -43.97 -40.65
C THR A 155 -17.50 -45.20 -41.12
N ARG A 156 -17.92 -46.36 -40.68
CA ARG A 156 -17.57 -47.65 -41.33
C ARG A 156 -18.64 -47.99 -42.35
N SER A 157 -18.25 -48.28 -43.57
CA SER A 157 -18.90 -49.21 -44.50
C SER A 157 -18.01 -50.38 -44.68
#